data_57a22b930f00be853dd28025666312d2
#
_entry.id   57a22b930f00be853dd28025666312d2
#
_cell.length_a   1.000
_cell.length_b   1.000
_cell.length_c   1.000
_cell.angle_alpha   90.00
_cell.angle_beta   90.00
_cell.angle_gamma   90.00
#
_symmetry.space_group_name_H-M   'P 1'
#
loop_
_entity.id
_entity.type
_entity.pdbx_description
1 polymer ?
#
loop_
_entity_poly.entity_id
_entity_poly.type
_entity_poly.pdbx_seq_one_letter_code
_entity_poly.pdbx_strand_id
1 'polypeptide(L)'
;GPASALNVGLDNARGDYIGFVDSDDLVDPDLYKTLLNAIRENDVRIASCNADAVDEQEKPVPGAGVNINIAGRHMAMELLLDTFKTGGFYGLLCWNKLFDIRLFRDKGVHFDETMFFGDDASELHRVYDGEYVYCVPRVLYHYRRRGGQMTEVLFPPRRLDDLKMYWNWLGWFAAQP
;
A
#
# COMPACT_ATOMS: atom_id res chain seq x y z
N GLY A 1 -13.26 -11.45 -2.63
CA GLY A 1 -12.21 -10.72 -3.34
C GLY A 1 -11.06 -10.35 -2.42
N PRO A 2 -9.99 -9.71 -2.93
CA PRO A 2 -8.85 -9.31 -2.11
C PRO A 2 -9.27 -8.35 -0.98
N ALA A 3 -10.05 -7.32 -1.27
CA ALA A 3 -10.58 -6.38 -0.27
C ALA A 3 -11.30 -7.08 0.91
N SER A 4 -12.08 -8.13 0.63
CA SER A 4 -12.75 -8.89 1.69
C SER A 4 -11.75 -9.59 2.62
N ALA A 5 -10.64 -10.10 2.08
CA ALA A 5 -9.57 -10.69 2.90
C ALA A 5 -8.87 -9.64 3.76
N LEU A 6 -8.59 -8.45 3.19
CA LEU A 6 -8.02 -7.32 3.93
C LEU A 6 -8.93 -6.89 5.08
N ASN A 7 -10.25 -6.76 4.84
CA ASN A 7 -11.23 -6.40 5.86
C ASN A 7 -11.32 -7.45 6.98
N VAL A 8 -11.36 -8.74 6.64
CA VAL A 8 -11.33 -9.82 7.65
C VAL A 8 -10.06 -9.74 8.50
N GLY A 9 -8.91 -9.46 7.88
CA GLY A 9 -7.65 -9.23 8.59
C GLY A 9 -7.74 -8.04 9.54
N LEU A 10 -8.26 -6.91 9.06
CA LEU A 10 -8.42 -5.67 9.83
C LEU A 10 -9.35 -5.85 11.02
N ASP A 11 -10.49 -6.52 10.83
CA ASP A 11 -11.50 -6.76 11.88
C ASP A 11 -10.98 -7.69 12.98
N ASN A 12 -10.15 -8.66 12.62
CA ASN A 12 -9.59 -9.64 13.57
C ASN A 12 -8.25 -9.24 14.16
N ALA A 13 -7.59 -8.21 13.65
CA ALA A 13 -6.32 -7.73 14.19
C ALA A 13 -6.49 -7.29 15.65
N ARG A 14 -5.52 -7.65 16.53
CA ARG A 14 -5.55 -7.33 17.97
C ARG A 14 -4.37 -6.47 18.42
N GLY A 15 -3.41 -6.24 17.51
CA GLY A 15 -2.23 -5.43 17.78
C GLY A 15 -2.50 -3.93 17.65
N ASP A 16 -1.53 -3.14 18.07
CA ASP A 16 -1.54 -1.68 17.93
C ASP A 16 -1.20 -1.23 16.49
N TYR A 17 -0.56 -2.12 15.73
CA TYR A 17 -0.12 -1.87 14.36
C TYR A 17 -0.63 -2.98 13.43
N ILE A 18 -0.84 -2.61 12.16
CA ILE A 18 -1.24 -3.53 11.10
C ILE A 18 -0.31 -3.38 9.89
N GLY A 19 0.10 -4.49 9.32
CA GLY A 19 0.78 -4.58 8.03
C GLY A 19 0.09 -5.61 7.16
N PHE A 20 0.09 -5.37 5.87
CA PHE A 20 -0.47 -6.26 4.86
C PHE A 20 0.67 -6.91 4.07
N VAL A 21 0.52 -8.17 3.73
CA VAL A 21 1.47 -8.91 2.89
C VAL A 21 0.67 -9.76 1.91
N ASP A 22 0.98 -9.66 0.64
CA ASP A 22 0.38 -10.52 -0.36
C ASP A 22 0.92 -11.95 -0.21
N SER A 23 0.04 -12.93 -0.28
CA SER A 23 0.36 -14.33 0.05
C SER A 23 1.38 -14.98 -0.90
N ASP A 24 1.65 -14.36 -2.02
CA ASP A 24 2.59 -14.81 -3.06
C ASP A 24 3.92 -14.05 -3.07
N ASP A 25 4.07 -13.05 -2.20
CA ASP A 25 5.28 -12.25 -2.07
C ASP A 25 6.24 -12.74 -0.98
N LEU A 26 7.39 -12.10 -0.88
CA LEU A 26 8.40 -12.37 0.12
C LEU A 26 8.72 -11.12 0.93
N VAL A 27 9.07 -11.30 2.18
CA VAL A 27 9.49 -10.20 3.07
C VAL A 27 10.74 -10.59 3.86
N ASP A 28 11.59 -9.60 4.12
CA ASP A 28 12.72 -9.79 5.01
C ASP A 28 12.24 -10.08 6.46
N PRO A 29 12.93 -10.96 7.20
CA PRO A 29 12.55 -11.31 8.57
C PRO A 29 12.51 -10.12 9.53
N ASP A 30 13.23 -9.04 9.26
CA ASP A 30 13.28 -7.83 10.07
C ASP A 30 12.37 -6.70 9.58
N LEU A 31 11.51 -6.94 8.58
CA LEU A 31 10.59 -5.95 8.01
C LEU A 31 9.84 -5.19 9.11
N TYR A 32 9.01 -5.86 9.86
CA TYR A 32 8.15 -5.19 10.83
C TYR A 32 8.91 -4.59 12.02
N LYS A 33 10.01 -5.20 12.45
CA LYS A 33 10.90 -4.61 13.45
C LYS A 33 11.48 -3.29 12.97
N THR A 34 11.93 -3.25 11.73
CA THR A 34 12.50 -2.05 11.12
C THR A 34 11.46 -0.93 10.97
N LEU A 35 10.26 -1.27 10.47
CA LEU A 35 9.19 -0.29 10.30
C LEU A 35 8.66 0.23 11.64
N LEU A 36 8.53 -0.62 12.64
CA LEU A 36 8.11 -0.21 13.98
C LEU A 36 9.12 0.75 14.64
N ASN A 37 10.41 0.48 14.49
CA ASN A 37 11.45 1.40 14.97
C ASN A 37 11.35 2.75 14.24
N ALA A 38 11.18 2.73 12.93
CA ALA A 38 11.02 3.96 12.14
C ALA A 38 9.81 4.80 12.58
N ILE A 39 8.67 4.16 12.88
CA ILE A 39 7.49 4.84 13.44
C ILE A 39 7.85 5.56 14.75
N ARG A 40 8.52 4.86 15.68
CA ARG A 40 8.84 5.37 17.02
C ARG A 40 9.89 6.47 17.00
N GLU A 41 10.92 6.31 16.16
CA GLU A 41 12.05 7.24 16.09
C GLU A 41 11.70 8.55 15.37
N ASN A 42 10.71 8.53 14.47
CA ASN A 42 10.36 9.69 13.64
C ASN A 42 9.00 10.30 13.99
N ASP A 43 8.36 9.84 15.05
CA ASP A 43 7.04 10.33 15.51
C ASP A 43 6.02 10.40 14.37
N VAL A 44 5.83 9.26 13.72
CA VAL A 44 4.85 9.07 12.65
C VAL A 44 3.95 7.89 12.96
N ARG A 45 2.80 7.80 12.29
CA ARG A 45 1.86 6.68 12.44
C ARG A 45 1.96 5.66 11.31
N ILE A 46 2.75 5.96 10.29
CA ILE A 46 2.95 5.12 9.11
C ILE A 46 4.45 5.05 8.82
N ALA A 47 4.97 3.84 8.63
CA ALA A 47 6.28 3.65 8.04
C ALA A 47 6.19 2.70 6.84
N SER A 48 7.10 2.87 5.91
CA SER A 48 7.18 2.05 4.70
C SER A 48 8.63 1.68 4.40
N CYS A 49 8.82 0.65 3.60
CA CYS A 49 10.12 0.27 3.06
C CYS A 49 10.14 0.36 1.54
N ASN A 50 11.34 0.31 0.97
CA ASN A 50 11.50 0.10 -0.45
C ASN A 50 11.19 -1.34 -0.83
N ALA A 51 10.87 -1.56 -2.09
CA ALA A 51 10.57 -2.86 -2.64
C ALA A 51 11.32 -3.07 -3.97
N ASP A 52 11.58 -4.32 -4.28
CA ASP A 52 12.02 -4.78 -5.59
C ASP A 52 11.10 -5.87 -6.13
N ALA A 53 11.40 -6.36 -7.34
CA ALA A 53 10.72 -7.50 -7.91
C ALA A 53 11.69 -8.67 -8.07
N VAL A 54 11.20 -9.88 -7.77
CA VAL A 54 11.92 -11.13 -7.94
C VAL A 54 11.09 -12.12 -8.78
N ASP A 55 11.76 -13.06 -9.43
CA ASP A 55 11.12 -14.19 -10.11
C ASP A 55 10.78 -15.33 -9.13
N GLU A 56 10.24 -16.44 -9.67
CA GLU A 56 9.91 -17.64 -8.88
C GLU A 56 11.14 -18.32 -8.25
N GLN A 57 12.34 -18.01 -8.73
CA GLN A 57 13.62 -18.47 -8.20
C GLN A 57 14.30 -17.43 -7.32
N GLU A 58 13.55 -16.40 -6.89
CA GLU A 58 14.00 -15.28 -6.03
C GLU A 58 15.14 -14.45 -6.65
N LYS A 59 15.29 -14.47 -7.99
CA LYS A 59 16.26 -13.63 -8.69
C LYS A 59 15.63 -12.28 -9.03
N PRO A 60 16.41 -11.18 -8.90
CA PRO A 60 15.92 -9.84 -9.24
C PRO A 60 15.41 -9.75 -10.68
N VAL A 61 14.26 -9.10 -10.86
CA VAL A 61 13.66 -8.77 -12.16
C VAL A 61 13.76 -7.26 -12.40
N PRO A 62 14.82 -6.77 -13.06
CA PRO A 62 14.99 -5.35 -13.34
C PRO A 62 13.85 -4.79 -14.21
N GLY A 63 13.43 -3.56 -13.93
CA GLY A 63 12.42 -2.88 -14.74
C GLY A 63 10.98 -3.37 -14.55
N ALA A 64 10.71 -4.15 -13.52
CA ALA A 64 9.39 -4.73 -13.25
C ALA A 64 8.33 -3.72 -12.74
N GLY A 65 8.64 -2.43 -12.70
CA GLY A 65 7.67 -1.38 -12.33
C GLY A 65 7.44 -1.17 -10.82
N VAL A 66 7.92 -2.08 -9.98
CA VAL A 66 7.78 -2.01 -8.51
C VAL A 66 9.10 -1.69 -7.78
N ASN A 67 10.13 -1.29 -8.52
CA ASN A 67 11.39 -0.87 -7.91
C ASN A 67 11.20 0.51 -7.25
N ILE A 68 10.96 0.49 -5.95
CA ILE A 68 10.69 1.66 -5.12
C ILE A 68 11.98 2.05 -4.41
N ASN A 69 12.36 3.32 -4.52
CA ASN A 69 13.54 3.88 -3.86
C ASN A 69 13.24 5.28 -3.33
N ILE A 70 12.58 5.34 -2.18
CA ILE A 70 12.23 6.58 -1.49
C ILE A 70 12.79 6.53 -0.07
N ALA A 71 13.16 7.69 0.48
CA ALA A 71 13.72 7.79 1.82
C ALA A 71 13.22 9.03 2.56
N GLY A 72 13.13 8.93 3.88
CA GLY A 72 12.82 10.05 4.76
C GLY A 72 11.33 10.25 5.02
N ARG A 73 11.01 11.41 5.59
CA ARG A 73 9.66 11.77 6.02
C ARG A 73 8.94 12.56 4.93
N HIS A 74 7.73 12.11 4.58
CA HIS A 74 6.88 12.72 3.56
C HIS A 74 5.45 12.89 4.09
N MET A 75 4.71 13.85 3.58
CA MET A 75 3.26 13.86 3.75
C MET A 75 2.68 12.66 2.98
N ALA A 76 1.90 11.83 3.67
CA ALA A 76 1.37 10.61 3.06
C ALA A 76 0.48 10.90 1.85
N MET A 77 -0.31 11.98 1.91
CA MET A 77 -1.16 12.44 0.82
C MET A 77 -0.35 12.88 -0.42
N GLU A 78 0.82 13.50 -0.23
CA GLU A 78 1.69 13.88 -1.36
C GLU A 78 2.20 12.65 -2.11
N LEU A 79 2.57 11.58 -1.40
CA LEU A 79 2.98 10.33 -2.03
C LEU A 79 1.83 9.64 -2.77
N LEU A 80 0.60 9.74 -2.25
CA LEU A 80 -0.58 9.24 -2.94
C LEU A 80 -0.82 10.02 -4.24
N LEU A 81 -0.77 11.35 -4.18
CA LEU A 81 -1.00 12.22 -5.32
C LEU A 81 0.16 12.21 -6.33
N ASP A 82 1.36 11.80 -5.93
CA ASP A 82 2.51 11.66 -6.84
C ASP A 82 2.23 10.65 -7.96
N THR A 83 1.34 9.69 -7.73
CA THR A 83 0.86 8.76 -8.76
C THR A 83 0.33 9.48 -10.00
N PHE A 84 -0.36 10.60 -9.83
CA PHE A 84 -0.88 11.40 -10.96
C PHE A 84 0.20 12.19 -11.69
N LYS A 85 1.31 12.49 -11.02
CA LYS A 85 2.41 13.30 -11.60
C LYS A 85 3.45 12.44 -12.29
N THR A 86 3.78 11.30 -11.71
CA THR A 86 4.92 10.48 -12.12
C THR A 86 4.52 9.10 -12.65
N GLY A 87 3.26 8.68 -12.43
CA GLY A 87 2.82 7.30 -12.66
C GLY A 87 3.39 6.31 -11.62
N GLY A 88 3.95 6.82 -10.52
CA GLY A 88 4.49 5.98 -9.44
C GLY A 88 3.36 5.29 -8.66
N PHE A 89 3.67 4.12 -8.08
CA PHE A 89 2.70 3.33 -7.33
C PHE A 89 2.88 3.40 -5.82
N TYR A 90 3.91 4.08 -5.33
CA TYR A 90 4.32 4.01 -3.93
C TYR A 90 3.21 4.37 -2.94
N GLY A 91 2.49 5.45 -3.21
CA GLY A 91 1.38 5.91 -2.38
C GLY A 91 0.17 4.98 -2.41
N LEU A 92 0.01 4.19 -3.48
CA LEU A 92 -1.12 3.27 -3.67
C LEU A 92 -0.97 1.95 -2.92
N LEU A 93 0.25 1.56 -2.56
CA LEU A 93 0.54 0.24 -2.01
C LEU A 93 0.28 0.20 -0.50
N CYS A 94 -0.40 -0.81 -0.01
CA CYS A 94 -0.54 -1.07 1.42
C CYS A 94 0.47 -2.11 1.93
N TRP A 95 0.97 -2.99 1.08
CA TRP A 95 1.75 -4.17 1.44
C TRP A 95 3.19 -3.88 1.90
N ASN A 96 3.82 -2.76 1.53
CA ASN A 96 5.16 -2.39 2.00
C ASN A 96 5.17 -1.47 3.22
N LYS A 97 4.09 -1.46 3.99
CA LYS A 97 3.86 -0.50 5.07
C LYS A 97 3.45 -1.14 6.38
N LEU A 98 3.73 -0.42 7.45
CA LEU A 98 3.19 -0.66 8.78
C LEU A 98 2.39 0.58 9.21
N PHE A 99 1.16 0.38 9.65
CA PHE A 99 0.24 1.43 10.05
C PHE A 99 -0.12 1.30 11.52
N ASP A 100 -0.26 2.41 12.23
CA ASP A 100 -1.05 2.45 13.46
C ASP A 100 -2.49 2.04 13.12
N ILE A 101 -3.00 0.99 13.75
CA ILE A 101 -4.31 0.43 13.40
C ILE A 101 -5.47 1.41 13.63
N ARG A 102 -5.28 2.41 14.50
CA ARG A 102 -6.26 3.46 14.76
C ARG A 102 -6.55 4.32 13.52
N LEU A 103 -5.62 4.38 12.57
CA LEU A 103 -5.86 5.06 11.29
C LEU A 103 -7.03 4.48 10.50
N PHE A 104 -7.28 3.19 10.66
CA PHE A 104 -8.42 2.51 10.05
C PHE A 104 -9.64 2.56 10.97
N ARG A 105 -9.48 2.20 12.23
CA ARG A 105 -10.57 2.04 13.20
C ARG A 105 -11.27 3.35 13.53
N ASP A 106 -10.51 4.38 13.89
CA ASP A 106 -11.07 5.67 14.32
C ASP A 106 -11.77 6.40 13.16
N LYS A 107 -11.29 6.18 11.94
CA LYS A 107 -11.87 6.75 10.72
C LYS A 107 -12.95 5.85 10.07
N GLY A 108 -13.21 4.67 10.64
CA GLY A 108 -14.18 3.70 10.10
C GLY A 108 -13.83 3.26 8.67
N VAL A 109 -12.53 3.02 8.40
CA VAL A 109 -12.06 2.66 7.05
C VAL A 109 -12.12 1.16 6.88
N HIS A 110 -12.83 0.71 5.82
CA HIS A 110 -12.83 -0.63 5.27
C HIS A 110 -12.63 -0.55 3.77
N PHE A 111 -11.92 -1.50 3.21
CA PHE A 111 -11.68 -1.58 1.76
C PHE A 111 -12.97 -1.93 1.00
N ASP A 112 -13.15 -1.36 -0.20
CA ASP A 112 -14.36 -1.59 -1.01
C ASP A 112 -14.38 -3.00 -1.61
N GLU A 113 -15.18 -3.90 -1.04
CA GLU A 113 -15.30 -5.30 -1.47
C GLU A 113 -15.93 -5.48 -2.85
N THR A 114 -16.50 -4.43 -3.42
CA THR A 114 -17.05 -4.45 -4.78
C THR A 114 -15.97 -4.24 -5.84
N MET A 115 -14.76 -3.85 -5.43
CA MET A 115 -13.61 -3.64 -6.29
C MET A 115 -12.75 -4.90 -6.38
N PHE A 116 -12.12 -5.07 -7.54
CA PHE A 116 -11.19 -6.17 -7.79
C PHE A 116 -9.79 -5.66 -8.16
N PHE A 117 -9.69 -4.46 -8.71
CA PHE A 117 -8.43 -3.74 -8.94
C PHE A 117 -8.44 -2.43 -8.16
N GLY A 118 -7.28 -2.01 -7.67
CA GLY A 118 -7.14 -0.80 -6.87
C GLY A 118 -7.88 -0.88 -5.51
N ASP A 119 -8.29 -2.06 -5.11
CA ASP A 119 -9.03 -2.32 -3.88
C ASP A 119 -8.21 -1.92 -2.65
N ASP A 120 -6.93 -2.23 -2.62
CA ASP A 120 -5.99 -1.86 -1.55
C ASP A 120 -5.74 -0.34 -1.47
N ALA A 121 -5.79 0.36 -2.61
CA ALA A 121 -5.61 1.80 -2.69
C ALA A 121 -6.91 2.59 -2.46
N SER A 122 -8.07 1.95 -2.62
CA SER A 122 -9.38 2.61 -2.68
C SER A 122 -9.64 3.56 -1.51
N GLU A 123 -9.21 3.19 -0.31
CA GLU A 123 -9.48 3.92 0.92
C GLU A 123 -8.24 4.61 1.52
N LEU A 124 -7.05 4.45 0.91
CA LEU A 124 -5.81 4.99 1.48
C LEU A 124 -5.83 6.52 1.60
N HIS A 125 -6.57 7.25 0.75
CA HIS A 125 -6.72 8.69 0.86
C HIS A 125 -7.30 9.10 2.22
N ARG A 126 -8.23 8.32 2.80
CA ARG A 126 -8.78 8.56 4.13
C ARG A 126 -7.78 8.22 5.24
N VAL A 127 -7.02 7.14 5.06
CA VAL A 127 -5.96 6.73 6.00
C VAL A 127 -4.86 7.77 6.07
N TYR A 128 -4.48 8.36 4.92
CA TYR A 128 -3.37 9.30 4.77
C TYR A 128 -3.71 10.74 5.14
N ASP A 129 -4.99 11.05 5.32
CA ASP A 129 -5.44 12.40 5.64
C ASP A 129 -4.82 12.93 6.94
N GLY A 130 -4.04 14.03 6.81
CA GLY A 130 -3.30 14.64 7.90
C GLY A 130 -2.06 13.89 8.40
N GLU A 131 -1.68 12.77 7.77
CA GLU A 131 -0.63 11.89 8.25
C GLU A 131 0.71 12.11 7.52
N TYR A 132 1.79 11.72 8.21
CA TYR A 132 3.12 11.58 7.64
C TYR A 132 3.51 10.11 7.58
N VAL A 133 4.29 9.76 6.57
CA VAL A 133 4.94 8.46 6.43
C VAL A 133 6.45 8.62 6.49
N TYR A 134 7.13 7.73 7.18
CA TYR A 134 8.58 7.62 7.13
C TYR A 134 8.99 6.47 6.21
N CYS A 135 9.74 6.79 5.16
CA CYS A 135 10.20 5.85 4.16
C CYS A 135 11.62 5.37 4.51
N VAL A 136 11.74 4.13 4.94
CA VAL A 136 13.02 3.48 5.24
C VAL A 136 13.72 3.16 3.92
N PRO A 137 14.97 3.63 3.68
CA PRO A 137 15.69 3.42 2.42
C PRO A 137 16.33 2.02 2.35
N ARG A 138 15.56 0.99 2.68
CA ARG A 138 15.94 -0.42 2.58
C ARG A 138 14.88 -1.18 1.82
N VAL A 139 15.31 -2.08 0.93
CA VAL A 139 14.45 -3.07 0.30
C VAL A 139 14.20 -4.16 1.34
N LEU A 140 12.95 -4.32 1.77
CA LEU A 140 12.52 -5.30 2.76
C LEU A 140 11.27 -6.07 2.29
N TYR A 141 10.75 -5.71 1.13
CA TYR A 141 9.61 -6.36 0.49
C TYR A 141 9.99 -6.75 -0.94
N HIS A 142 9.70 -7.99 -1.33
CA HIS A 142 10.07 -8.56 -2.61
C HIS A 142 8.83 -9.04 -3.33
N TYR A 143 8.38 -8.22 -4.30
CA TYR A 143 7.23 -8.55 -5.13
C TYR A 143 7.58 -9.69 -6.08
N ARG A 144 6.93 -10.84 -5.90
CA ARG A 144 7.22 -12.03 -6.71
C ARG A 144 6.46 -12.01 -8.02
N ARG A 145 7.19 -11.97 -9.13
CA ARG A 145 6.63 -12.10 -10.46
C ARG A 145 6.55 -13.54 -10.91
N ARG A 146 5.35 -13.96 -11.31
CA ARG A 146 5.08 -15.27 -11.85
C ARG A 146 4.10 -15.16 -13.02
N GLY A 147 4.14 -16.10 -13.97
CA GLY A 147 3.21 -16.11 -15.09
C GLY A 147 1.76 -16.26 -14.65
N GLY A 148 0.86 -15.53 -15.32
CA GLY A 148 -0.57 -15.61 -15.07
C GLY A 148 -1.08 -14.78 -13.90
N GLN A 149 -0.28 -13.87 -13.36
CA GLN A 149 -0.73 -12.91 -12.34
C GLN A 149 -1.81 -11.98 -12.89
N MET A 150 -2.68 -11.55 -12.00
CA MET A 150 -3.79 -10.64 -12.28
C MET A 150 -3.32 -9.33 -12.98
N THR A 151 -2.13 -8.85 -12.61
CA THR A 151 -1.51 -7.64 -13.15
C THR A 151 -0.98 -7.79 -14.59
N GLU A 152 -0.81 -9.02 -15.08
CA GLU A 152 -0.33 -9.28 -16.45
C GLU A 152 -1.46 -9.29 -17.50
N VAL A 153 -2.71 -9.37 -17.07
CA VAL A 153 -3.86 -9.37 -17.99
C VAL A 153 -4.04 -7.96 -18.54
N LEU A 154 -3.73 -7.80 -19.83
CA LEU A 154 -3.96 -6.55 -20.56
C LEU A 154 -5.46 -6.22 -20.54
N PHE A 155 -5.82 -5.18 -19.82
CA PHE A 155 -7.15 -4.55 -19.79
C PHE A 155 -8.36 -5.51 -19.63
N PRO A 156 -8.47 -6.27 -18.52
CA PRO A 156 -9.73 -6.96 -18.23
C PRO A 156 -10.83 -5.92 -17.96
N PRO A 157 -12.11 -6.20 -18.22
CA PRO A 157 -13.22 -5.27 -17.93
C PRO A 157 -13.22 -4.73 -16.49
N ARG A 158 -12.72 -5.52 -15.54
CA ARG A 158 -12.58 -5.13 -14.11
C ARG A 158 -11.53 -4.06 -13.85
N ARG A 159 -10.66 -3.72 -14.82
CA ARG A 159 -9.77 -2.54 -14.74
C ARG A 159 -10.55 -1.21 -14.65
N LEU A 160 -11.84 -1.22 -14.97
CA LEU A 160 -12.70 -0.06 -14.74
C LEU A 160 -12.89 0.26 -13.23
N ASP A 161 -12.55 -0.65 -12.34
CA ASP A 161 -12.53 -0.38 -10.89
C ASP A 161 -11.54 0.75 -10.54
N ASP A 162 -10.41 0.88 -11.27
CA ASP A 162 -9.49 2.00 -11.10
C ASP A 162 -10.20 3.36 -11.30
N LEU A 163 -11.13 3.45 -12.26
CA LEU A 163 -11.92 4.67 -12.46
C LEU A 163 -12.87 4.94 -11.29
N LYS A 164 -13.46 3.89 -10.72
CA LYS A 164 -14.29 3.99 -9.51
C LYS A 164 -13.47 4.52 -8.34
N MET A 165 -12.27 4.00 -8.13
CA MET A 165 -11.34 4.47 -7.10
C MET A 165 -11.07 5.97 -7.25
N TYR A 166 -10.67 6.41 -8.44
CA TYR A 166 -10.40 7.83 -8.70
C TYR A 166 -11.63 8.71 -8.53
N TRP A 167 -12.80 8.23 -8.92
CA TRP A 167 -14.06 8.95 -8.74
C TRP A 167 -14.40 9.14 -7.25
N ASN A 168 -14.21 8.12 -6.44
CA ASN A 168 -14.41 8.18 -5.00
C ASN A 168 -13.43 9.18 -4.35
N TRP A 169 -12.17 9.18 -4.77
CA TRP A 169 -11.18 10.15 -4.30
C TRP A 169 -11.55 11.58 -4.66
N LEU A 170 -11.95 11.84 -5.90
CA LEU A 170 -12.39 13.16 -6.33
C LEU A 170 -13.60 13.65 -5.51
N GLY A 171 -14.57 12.79 -5.26
CA GLY A 171 -15.72 13.09 -4.41
C GLY A 171 -15.30 13.45 -2.98
N TRP A 172 -14.37 12.69 -2.42
CA TRP A 172 -13.85 12.95 -1.09
C TRP A 172 -13.07 14.27 -1.02
N PHE A 173 -12.16 14.54 -1.96
CA PHE A 173 -11.41 15.80 -2.00
C PHE A 173 -12.33 17.01 -2.21
N ALA A 174 -13.35 16.89 -3.06
CA ALA A 174 -14.31 17.98 -3.28
C ALA A 174 -15.17 18.30 -2.05
N ALA A 175 -15.30 17.37 -1.11
CA ALA A 175 -16.03 17.55 0.15
C ALA A 175 -15.17 18.13 1.29
N GLN A 176 -13.86 18.26 1.10
CA GLN A 176 -12.99 18.89 2.09
C GLN A 176 -13.17 20.41 2.08
N PRO A 177 -13.04 21.08 3.23
CA PRO A 177 -13.20 22.53 3.36
C PRO A 177 -12.09 23.32 2.65
#